data_319dd2a6a5f2aa4c6cd3f496ecee259b
#
_entry.id   319dd2a6a5f2aa4c6cd3f496ecee259b
#
_cell.length_a   1.000
_cell.length_b   1.000
_cell.length_c   1.000
_cell.angle_alpha   90.00
_cell.angle_beta   90.00
_cell.angle_gamma   90.00
#
_symmetry.space_group_name_H-M   'P 1'
#
loop_
_entity.id
_entity.type
_entity.pdbx_description
1 polymer ?
#
loop_
_entity_poly.entity_id
_entity_poly.type
_entity_poly.pdbx_seq_one_letter_code
_entity_poly.pdbx_strand_id
1 'polypeptide(L)'
;MWKHLIGLTALVAVFFLSTFAFAEDELHWGFKPSKNGEQVEMGATIDQLTEQYGALYKGDPSKKIIYLTFDNGYENGFTESILDTLKKEEVPATFFITGHYLTSATDLVKRMIADGHIIGNHSDKHPNMARLNETQLLEEWQNFDTKLAQLTGVKRTYYARPPEGTYNERVLKVGQNYHYRHIFWSVAFKDWDRNSTLPAKYAYDALTTQLHPGAIILMHTVARHNAEALPQFIQEAKKQGYTFASLDDLVLQYELEDVL
;
A
#
# COMPACT_ATOMS: atom_id res chain seq x y z
N MET A 1 -32.58 80.05 -3.28
CA MET A 1 -31.76 79.18 -4.13
C MET A 1 -31.15 78.14 -3.20
N TRP A 2 -31.75 76.93 -3.13
CA TRP A 2 -31.27 75.81 -2.31
C TRP A 2 -30.86 74.68 -3.25
N LYS A 3 -29.57 74.34 -3.28
CA LYS A 3 -29.02 73.22 -4.05
C LYS A 3 -29.08 71.97 -3.17
N HIS A 4 -29.88 71.00 -3.57
CA HIS A 4 -29.88 69.66 -2.99
C HIS A 4 -28.67 68.87 -3.53
N LEU A 5 -27.78 68.50 -2.63
CA LEU A 5 -26.73 67.48 -2.92
C LEU A 5 -27.33 66.13 -2.65
N ILE A 6 -27.48 65.31 -3.69
CA ILE A 6 -27.86 63.89 -3.58
C ILE A 6 -26.55 63.10 -3.46
N GLY A 7 -26.28 62.61 -2.25
CA GLY A 7 -25.15 61.71 -2.01
C GLY A 7 -25.53 60.28 -2.46
N LEU A 8 -24.81 59.79 -3.46
CA LEU A 8 -24.93 58.42 -3.95
C LEU A 8 -24.05 57.50 -3.06
N THR A 9 -24.67 56.77 -2.13
CA THR A 9 -24.00 55.73 -1.34
C THR A 9 -23.94 54.45 -2.19
N ALA A 10 -22.77 54.09 -2.71
CA ALA A 10 -22.55 52.82 -3.37
C ALA A 10 -22.43 51.69 -2.30
N LEU A 11 -23.39 50.78 -2.32
CA LEU A 11 -23.38 49.61 -1.47
C LEU A 11 -22.48 48.55 -2.16
N VAL A 12 -21.27 48.33 -1.63
CA VAL A 12 -20.37 47.26 -2.10
C VAL A 12 -20.85 45.97 -1.44
N ALA A 13 -21.55 45.13 -2.17
CA ALA A 13 -21.88 43.78 -1.76
C ALA A 13 -20.63 42.89 -1.92
N VAL A 14 -19.99 42.56 -0.82
CA VAL A 14 -18.91 41.56 -0.80
C VAL A 14 -19.54 40.19 -0.81
N PHE A 15 -19.54 39.54 -1.98
CA PHE A 15 -19.90 38.13 -2.09
C PHE A 15 -18.77 37.31 -1.48
N PHE A 16 -18.96 36.81 -0.28
CA PHE A 16 -18.16 35.68 0.20
C PHE A 16 -18.57 34.43 -0.62
N LEU A 17 -17.79 34.11 -1.64
CA LEU A 17 -17.78 32.79 -2.23
C LEU A 17 -17.19 31.82 -1.20
N SER A 18 -18.06 31.26 -0.35
CA SER A 18 -17.70 30.06 0.40
C SER A 18 -17.49 28.94 -0.62
N THR A 19 -16.26 28.66 -0.97
CA THR A 19 -15.90 27.42 -1.62
C THR A 19 -16.23 26.30 -0.62
N PHE A 20 -17.39 25.69 -0.77
CA PHE A 20 -17.61 24.38 -0.19
C PHE A 20 -16.61 23.44 -0.88
N ALA A 21 -15.49 23.17 -0.22
CA ALA A 21 -14.68 22.03 -0.57
C ALA A 21 -15.59 20.82 -0.29
N PHE A 22 -16.13 20.21 -1.34
CA PHE A 22 -16.72 18.88 -1.24
C PHE A 22 -15.63 18.00 -0.66
N ALA A 23 -15.89 17.38 0.49
CA ALA A 23 -15.02 16.33 0.99
C ALA A 23 -14.99 15.27 -0.13
N GLU A 24 -13.80 15.03 -0.68
CA GLU A 24 -13.63 13.92 -1.62
C GLU A 24 -14.09 12.65 -0.92
N ASP A 25 -14.91 11.85 -1.60
CA ASP A 25 -15.47 10.63 -1.03
C ASP A 25 -14.34 9.71 -0.56
N GLU A 26 -14.47 9.23 0.67
CA GLU A 26 -13.57 8.23 1.25
C GLU A 26 -13.83 6.88 0.56
N LEU A 27 -12.80 6.33 -0.06
CA LEU A 27 -12.82 5.03 -0.71
C LEU A 27 -12.10 4.00 0.15
N HIS A 28 -12.61 2.78 0.16
CA HIS A 28 -11.99 1.64 0.84
C HIS A 28 -11.59 0.61 -0.20
N TRP A 29 -10.32 0.20 -0.17
CA TRP A 29 -9.85 -0.85 -1.05
C TRP A 29 -10.51 -2.18 -0.69
N GLY A 30 -11.26 -2.72 -1.61
CA GLY A 30 -11.93 -3.99 -1.45
C GLY A 30 -12.17 -4.61 -2.82
N PHE A 31 -11.97 -5.89 -2.94
CA PHE A 31 -12.11 -6.63 -4.19
C PHE A 31 -12.89 -7.93 -3.96
N LYS A 32 -13.47 -8.44 -5.04
CA LYS A 32 -14.03 -9.79 -5.05
C LYS A 32 -12.87 -10.76 -5.25
N PRO A 33 -12.62 -11.69 -4.32
CA PRO A 33 -11.51 -12.62 -4.44
C PRO A 33 -11.50 -13.37 -5.78
N SER A 34 -10.30 -13.56 -6.33
CA SER A 34 -10.07 -14.37 -7.52
C SER A 34 -10.69 -15.75 -7.38
N LYS A 35 -11.15 -16.29 -8.49
CA LYS A 35 -11.61 -17.68 -8.62
C LYS A 35 -10.98 -18.29 -9.86
N ASN A 36 -10.62 -19.57 -9.77
CA ASN A 36 -10.08 -20.34 -10.90
C ASN A 36 -8.82 -19.75 -11.54
N GLY A 37 -8.03 -18.96 -10.77
CA GLY A 37 -6.82 -18.33 -11.27
C GLY A 37 -7.04 -17.10 -12.17
N GLU A 38 -8.26 -16.57 -12.23
CA GLU A 38 -8.55 -15.32 -12.96
C GLU A 38 -8.16 -14.11 -12.11
N GLN A 39 -7.65 -13.06 -12.76
CA GLN A 39 -7.33 -11.81 -12.05
C GLN A 39 -8.60 -11.14 -11.52
N VAL A 40 -8.41 -10.39 -10.42
CA VAL A 40 -9.49 -9.56 -9.86
C VAL A 40 -9.75 -8.33 -10.74
N GLU A 41 -11.00 -7.91 -10.79
CA GLU A 41 -11.44 -6.65 -11.40
C GLU A 41 -12.05 -5.76 -10.33
N MET A 42 -11.66 -4.48 -10.32
CA MET A 42 -12.13 -3.49 -9.35
C MET A 42 -13.33 -2.70 -9.86
N GLY A 43 -13.60 -2.81 -11.16
CA GLY A 43 -14.60 -2.01 -11.87
C GLY A 43 -14.02 -0.70 -12.42
N ALA A 44 -14.64 -0.23 -13.51
CA ALA A 44 -14.10 0.82 -14.37
C ALA A 44 -13.68 2.10 -13.63
N THR A 45 -14.41 2.53 -12.60
CA THR A 45 -14.08 3.76 -11.86
C THR A 45 -12.77 3.61 -11.07
N ILE A 46 -12.58 2.48 -10.37
CA ILE A 46 -11.36 2.23 -9.58
C ILE A 46 -10.18 1.96 -10.51
N ASP A 47 -10.38 1.17 -11.58
CA ASP A 47 -9.35 0.89 -12.56
C ASP A 47 -8.86 2.18 -13.24
N GLN A 48 -9.76 3.07 -13.66
CA GLN A 48 -9.40 4.37 -14.22
C GLN A 48 -8.65 5.26 -13.21
N LEU A 49 -9.08 5.29 -11.95
CA LEU A 49 -8.45 6.10 -10.91
C LEU A 49 -7.04 5.59 -10.60
N THR A 50 -6.85 4.26 -10.49
CA THR A 50 -5.54 3.66 -10.25
C THR A 50 -4.59 3.89 -11.43
N GLU A 51 -5.06 3.74 -12.66
CA GLU A 51 -4.30 4.01 -13.88
C GLU A 51 -3.88 5.49 -13.96
N GLN A 52 -4.81 6.42 -13.75
CA GLN A 52 -4.56 7.87 -13.80
C GLN A 52 -3.43 8.31 -12.85
N TYR A 53 -3.33 7.72 -11.67
CA TYR A 53 -2.34 8.07 -10.66
C TYR A 53 -1.20 7.05 -10.55
N GLY A 54 -1.09 6.10 -11.47
CA GLY A 54 -0.04 5.10 -11.50
C GLY A 54 -0.03 4.17 -10.28
N ALA A 55 -1.18 3.98 -9.63
CA ALA A 55 -1.30 3.03 -8.53
C ALA A 55 -1.41 1.60 -9.07
N LEU A 56 -0.82 0.64 -8.37
CA LEU A 56 -0.80 -0.76 -8.80
C LEU A 56 -1.48 -1.66 -7.77
N TYR A 57 -2.18 -2.70 -8.25
CA TYR A 57 -2.80 -3.72 -7.40
C TYR A 57 -2.67 -5.14 -7.96
N LYS A 58 -2.18 -5.27 -9.20
CA LYS A 58 -1.89 -6.53 -9.88
C LYS A 58 -0.84 -6.30 -10.95
N GLY A 59 -0.20 -7.35 -11.41
CA GLY A 59 0.74 -7.34 -12.53
C GLY A 59 0.12 -7.94 -13.80
N ASP A 60 0.98 -8.29 -14.77
CA ASP A 60 0.61 -8.84 -16.07
C ASP A 60 -0.14 -10.21 -15.93
N PRO A 61 -1.37 -10.33 -16.49
CA PRO A 61 -2.15 -11.57 -16.43
C PRO A 61 -1.53 -12.74 -17.22
N SER A 62 -0.64 -12.47 -18.15
CA SER A 62 0.04 -13.49 -18.94
C SER A 62 1.22 -14.14 -18.22
N LYS A 63 1.71 -13.54 -17.14
CA LYS A 63 2.90 -13.96 -16.40
C LYS A 63 2.53 -14.55 -15.03
N LYS A 64 2.92 -15.79 -14.77
CA LYS A 64 2.76 -16.41 -13.46
C LYS A 64 3.81 -15.87 -12.48
N ILE A 65 3.69 -14.57 -12.14
CA ILE A 65 4.55 -13.87 -11.19
C ILE A 65 3.70 -13.47 -9.97
N ILE A 66 4.27 -13.61 -8.79
CA ILE A 66 3.70 -13.19 -7.51
C ILE A 66 4.58 -12.09 -6.93
N TYR A 67 3.96 -11.03 -6.44
CA TYR A 67 4.59 -9.95 -5.70
C TYR A 67 4.13 -10.01 -4.24
N LEU A 68 5.03 -10.48 -3.37
CA LEU A 68 4.69 -10.71 -1.97
C LEU A 68 4.90 -9.43 -1.16
N THR A 69 3.85 -9.01 -0.44
CA THR A 69 3.90 -7.79 0.37
C THR A 69 3.34 -8.04 1.77
N PHE A 70 3.91 -7.33 2.74
CA PHE A 70 3.50 -7.41 4.15
C PHE A 70 3.23 -6.01 4.70
N ASP A 71 2.14 -5.85 5.47
CA ASP A 71 1.88 -4.65 6.24
C ASP A 71 2.25 -4.88 7.71
N ASN A 72 3.12 -3.99 8.24
CA ASN A 72 3.70 -4.13 9.56
C ASN A 72 3.40 -2.90 10.43
N GLY A 73 2.37 -3.00 11.29
CA GLY A 73 2.07 -1.98 12.30
C GLY A 73 2.72 -2.28 13.65
N TYR A 74 2.80 -3.56 14.01
CA TYR A 74 3.31 -4.08 15.29
C TYR A 74 4.13 -5.34 15.06
N GLU A 75 5.11 -5.59 15.97
CA GLU A 75 5.82 -6.86 16.04
C GLU A 75 5.09 -7.81 17.03
N ASN A 76 5.03 -9.10 16.68
CA ASN A 76 4.38 -10.14 17.50
C ASN A 76 5.20 -11.46 17.56
N GLY A 77 6.49 -11.39 17.23
CA GLY A 77 7.42 -12.52 17.34
C GLY A 77 7.46 -13.46 16.12
N PHE A 78 6.80 -13.13 15.02
CA PHE A 78 6.75 -14.00 13.84
C PHE A 78 7.52 -13.45 12.62
N THR A 79 7.90 -12.18 12.63
CA THR A 79 8.61 -11.55 11.50
C THR A 79 9.95 -12.22 11.24
N GLU A 80 10.68 -12.62 12.27
CA GLU A 80 11.98 -13.29 12.10
C GLU A 80 11.86 -14.60 11.33
N SER A 81 10.88 -15.44 11.67
CA SER A 81 10.64 -16.71 10.97
C SER A 81 10.13 -16.52 9.53
N ILE A 82 9.39 -15.43 9.25
CA ILE A 82 9.00 -15.05 7.90
C ILE A 82 10.24 -14.67 7.08
N LEU A 83 11.13 -13.85 7.63
CA LEU A 83 12.39 -13.47 6.97
C LEU A 83 13.30 -14.68 6.72
N ASP A 84 13.39 -15.62 7.67
CA ASP A 84 14.13 -16.88 7.49
C ASP A 84 13.58 -17.70 6.32
N THR A 85 12.25 -17.77 6.20
CA THR A 85 11.57 -18.45 5.11
C THR A 85 11.85 -17.78 3.77
N LEU A 86 11.67 -16.46 3.68
CA LEU A 86 11.92 -15.69 2.46
C LEU A 86 13.36 -15.85 1.99
N LYS A 87 14.32 -15.77 2.91
CA LYS A 87 15.74 -15.95 2.60
C LYS A 87 16.05 -17.37 2.11
N LYS A 88 15.56 -18.39 2.80
CA LYS A 88 15.73 -19.79 2.42
C LYS A 88 15.16 -20.12 1.05
N GLU A 89 14.00 -19.56 0.74
CA GLU A 89 13.27 -19.80 -0.50
C GLU A 89 13.71 -18.83 -1.63
N GLU A 90 14.60 -17.88 -1.35
CA GLU A 90 15.08 -16.84 -2.28
C GLU A 90 13.92 -16.01 -2.86
N VAL A 91 12.97 -15.63 -2.00
CA VAL A 91 11.77 -14.88 -2.38
C VAL A 91 11.91 -13.42 -1.95
N PRO A 92 11.91 -12.47 -2.91
CA PRO A 92 11.85 -11.04 -2.58
C PRO A 92 10.48 -10.66 -2.04
N ALA A 93 10.44 -9.68 -1.15
CA ALA A 93 9.20 -9.13 -0.61
C ALA A 93 9.31 -7.62 -0.38
N THR A 94 8.16 -6.95 -0.26
CA THR A 94 8.08 -5.56 0.18
C THR A 94 7.35 -5.49 1.51
N PHE A 95 7.95 -4.81 2.47
CA PHE A 95 7.36 -4.58 3.80
C PHE A 95 6.91 -3.13 3.90
N PHE A 96 5.59 -2.91 3.91
CA PHE A 96 4.98 -1.61 4.19
C PHE A 96 4.91 -1.45 5.71
N ILE A 97 5.81 -0.66 6.27
CA ILE A 97 5.95 -0.54 7.71
C ILE A 97 5.51 0.84 8.21
N THR A 98 4.92 0.90 9.40
CA THR A 98 4.58 2.17 10.06
C THR A 98 5.80 2.78 10.78
N GLY A 99 5.73 4.08 11.10
CA GLY A 99 6.76 4.71 11.93
C GLY A 99 6.87 4.08 13.32
N HIS A 100 5.78 3.52 13.86
CA HIS A 100 5.81 2.75 15.11
C HIS A 100 6.62 1.47 14.96
N TYR A 101 6.35 0.67 13.91
CA TYR A 101 7.10 -0.56 13.66
C TYR A 101 8.58 -0.28 13.44
N LEU A 102 8.90 0.73 12.63
CA LEU A 102 10.26 1.17 12.34
C LEU A 102 11.06 1.45 13.62
N THR A 103 10.44 2.10 14.62
CA THR A 103 11.14 2.46 15.85
C THR A 103 11.17 1.35 16.89
N SER A 104 10.13 0.51 16.96
CA SER A 104 10.03 -0.57 17.95
C SER A 104 10.73 -1.86 17.50
N ALA A 105 10.92 -2.07 16.20
CA ALA A 105 11.52 -3.26 15.59
C ALA A 105 12.67 -2.93 14.64
N THR A 106 13.46 -1.89 14.94
CA THR A 106 14.51 -1.35 14.05
C THR A 106 15.49 -2.42 13.56
N ASP A 107 15.85 -3.39 14.40
CA ASP A 107 16.80 -4.44 14.00
C ASP A 107 16.19 -5.40 12.96
N LEU A 108 14.90 -5.69 13.05
CA LEU A 108 14.18 -6.45 12.01
C LEU A 108 14.10 -5.66 10.70
N VAL A 109 13.87 -4.34 10.77
CA VAL A 109 13.86 -3.50 9.56
C VAL A 109 15.25 -3.47 8.90
N LYS A 110 16.33 -3.36 9.68
CA LYS A 110 17.70 -3.47 9.15
C LYS A 110 17.95 -4.83 8.52
N ARG A 111 17.44 -5.90 9.12
CA ARG A 111 17.51 -7.25 8.56
C ARG A 111 16.74 -7.36 7.24
N MET A 112 15.51 -6.82 7.15
CA MET A 112 14.75 -6.78 5.89
C MET A 112 15.57 -6.16 4.77
N ILE A 113 16.22 -5.01 5.03
CA ILE A 113 17.07 -4.31 4.07
C ILE A 113 18.31 -5.16 3.71
N ALA A 114 18.98 -5.74 4.70
CA ALA A 114 20.17 -6.56 4.48
C ALA A 114 19.89 -7.85 3.71
N ASP A 115 18.69 -8.43 3.87
CA ASP A 115 18.23 -9.60 3.12
C ASP A 115 17.69 -9.23 1.71
N GLY A 116 17.74 -7.93 1.31
CA GLY A 116 17.39 -7.46 -0.03
C GLY A 116 15.89 -7.17 -0.23
N HIS A 117 15.13 -7.06 0.85
CA HIS A 117 13.71 -6.71 0.76
C HIS A 117 13.50 -5.20 0.65
N ILE A 118 12.40 -4.80 0.02
CA ILE A 118 12.02 -3.39 -0.15
C ILE A 118 11.26 -2.93 1.09
N ILE A 119 11.57 -1.72 1.57
CA ILE A 119 10.78 -1.04 2.58
C ILE A 119 9.81 -0.08 1.89
N GLY A 120 8.51 -0.26 2.14
CA GLY A 120 7.43 0.63 1.74
C GLY A 120 6.94 1.48 2.90
N ASN A 121 6.34 2.61 2.55
CA ASN A 121 5.80 3.57 3.51
C ASN A 121 4.34 3.26 3.84
N HIS A 122 4.06 2.91 5.09
CA HIS A 122 2.70 2.69 5.59
C HIS A 122 2.25 3.81 6.54
N SER A 123 2.70 5.05 6.27
CA SER A 123 2.59 6.26 7.08
C SER A 123 3.38 6.23 8.40
N ASP A 124 3.52 7.38 9.04
CA ASP A 124 4.19 7.48 10.33
C ASP A 124 3.31 6.99 11.49
N LYS A 125 2.03 7.42 11.51
CA LYS A 125 1.11 7.20 12.65
C LYS A 125 -0.10 6.35 12.33
N HIS A 126 -0.19 5.81 11.12
CA HIS A 126 -1.32 4.98 10.65
C HIS A 126 -2.69 5.68 10.71
N PRO A 127 -2.82 6.95 10.26
CA PRO A 127 -4.12 7.63 10.23
C PRO A 127 -4.97 7.19 9.04
N ASN A 128 -6.26 7.53 9.09
CA ASN A 128 -7.09 7.50 7.89
C ASN A 128 -6.63 8.60 6.93
N MET A 129 -5.87 8.22 5.88
CA MET A 129 -5.25 9.15 4.93
C MET A 129 -6.27 9.97 4.14
N ALA A 130 -7.45 9.43 3.86
CA ALA A 130 -8.50 10.13 3.12
C ALA A 130 -9.05 11.37 3.85
N ARG A 131 -8.87 11.45 5.18
CA ARG A 131 -9.31 12.58 6.00
C ARG A 131 -8.26 13.68 6.18
N LEU A 132 -7.05 13.44 5.69
CA LEU A 132 -5.94 14.39 5.81
C LEU A 132 -5.95 15.37 4.64
N ASN A 133 -5.55 16.63 4.93
CA ASN A 133 -5.22 17.57 3.87
C ASN A 133 -3.84 17.25 3.27
N GLU A 134 -3.47 17.94 2.18
CA GLU A 134 -2.22 17.71 1.46
C GLU A 134 -0.98 17.85 2.36
N THR A 135 -0.93 18.90 3.19
CA THR A 135 0.19 19.11 4.11
C THR A 135 0.33 17.96 5.11
N GLN A 136 -0.78 17.50 5.68
CA GLN A 136 -0.79 16.38 6.62
C GLN A 136 -0.41 15.05 5.97
N LEU A 137 -0.84 14.82 4.71
CA LEU A 137 -0.42 13.65 3.93
C LEU A 137 1.09 13.61 3.77
N LEU A 138 1.67 14.75 3.39
CA LEU A 138 3.11 14.87 3.22
C LEU A 138 3.87 14.70 4.53
N GLU A 139 3.37 15.29 5.63
CA GLU A 139 3.96 15.11 6.96
C GLU A 139 4.01 13.63 7.37
N GLU A 140 2.96 12.84 7.13
CA GLU A 140 2.94 11.42 7.44
C GLU A 140 4.01 10.64 6.67
N TRP A 141 4.13 10.88 5.35
CA TRP A 141 5.12 10.17 4.54
C TRP A 141 6.56 10.66 4.81
N GLN A 142 6.78 11.97 4.89
CA GLN A 142 8.12 12.54 5.06
C GLN A 142 8.69 12.30 6.47
N ASN A 143 7.84 12.32 7.50
CA ASN A 143 8.26 11.96 8.86
C ASN A 143 8.71 10.50 8.93
N PHE A 144 8.00 9.58 8.26
CA PHE A 144 8.42 8.21 8.13
C PHE A 144 9.78 8.10 7.41
N ASP A 145 9.93 8.68 6.23
CA ASP A 145 11.17 8.63 5.44
C ASP A 145 12.35 9.24 6.22
N THR A 146 12.13 10.33 6.95
CA THR A 146 13.14 10.96 7.80
C THR A 146 13.63 10.01 8.90
N LYS A 147 12.70 9.34 9.58
CA LYS A 147 13.03 8.33 10.61
C LYS A 147 13.76 7.13 10.00
N LEU A 148 13.30 6.65 8.84
CA LEU A 148 13.93 5.55 8.11
C LEU A 148 15.39 5.89 7.79
N ALA A 149 15.65 7.08 7.24
CA ALA A 149 16.98 7.53 6.91
C ALA A 149 17.90 7.61 8.14
N GLN A 150 17.40 8.12 9.26
CA GLN A 150 18.15 8.22 10.52
C GLN A 150 18.50 6.85 11.12
N LEU A 151 17.59 5.88 11.04
CA LEU A 151 17.75 4.59 11.70
C LEU A 151 18.46 3.54 10.83
N THR A 152 18.35 3.65 9.51
CA THR A 152 18.83 2.60 8.57
C THR A 152 19.79 3.09 7.50
N GLY A 153 19.84 4.40 7.24
CA GLY A 153 20.59 4.98 6.12
C GLY A 153 19.85 4.98 4.77
N VAL A 154 18.68 4.33 4.66
CA VAL A 154 17.83 4.38 3.46
C VAL A 154 17.16 5.74 3.38
N LYS A 155 17.48 6.53 2.33
CA LYS A 155 17.13 7.96 2.27
C LYS A 155 15.64 8.23 2.15
N ARG A 156 14.89 7.37 1.43
CA ARG A 156 13.45 7.48 1.21
C ARG A 156 12.86 6.19 0.70
N THR A 157 11.54 6.09 0.77
CA THR A 157 10.77 5.04 0.11
C THR A 157 10.16 5.54 -1.21
N TYR A 158 9.86 4.62 -2.11
CA TYR A 158 9.21 4.91 -3.40
C TYR A 158 7.78 4.36 -3.47
N TYR A 159 7.47 3.39 -2.64
CA TYR A 159 6.17 2.75 -2.55
C TYR A 159 5.45 3.17 -1.29
N ALA A 160 4.18 3.53 -1.41
CA ALA A 160 3.31 3.83 -0.29
C ALA A 160 2.05 2.97 -0.35
N ARG A 161 1.56 2.59 0.82
CA ARG A 161 0.27 1.92 0.97
C ARG A 161 -0.55 2.66 2.01
N PRO A 162 -1.74 3.17 1.65
CA PRO A 162 -2.60 3.83 2.61
C PRO A 162 -3.04 2.85 3.71
N PRO A 163 -2.99 3.25 5.00
CA PRO A 163 -3.53 2.48 6.10
C PRO A 163 -4.95 1.98 5.83
N GLU A 164 -5.21 0.71 6.19
CA GLU A 164 -6.51 0.04 6.01
C GLU A 164 -7.00 0.01 4.54
N GLY A 165 -6.16 0.39 3.57
CA GLY A 165 -6.58 0.58 2.20
C GLY A 165 -7.58 1.73 2.01
N THR A 166 -7.59 2.70 2.94
CA THR A 166 -8.49 3.85 2.88
C THR A 166 -7.82 5.02 2.18
N TYR A 167 -8.44 5.50 1.12
CA TYR A 167 -7.88 6.53 0.26
C TYR A 167 -8.98 7.39 -0.39
N ASN A 168 -8.59 8.38 -1.16
CA ASN A 168 -9.39 9.12 -2.12
C ASN A 168 -8.47 9.62 -3.25
N GLU A 169 -9.03 10.32 -4.21
CA GLU A 169 -8.26 10.88 -5.33
C GLU A 169 -7.12 11.78 -4.87
N ARG A 170 -7.33 12.62 -3.85
CA ARG A 170 -6.28 13.49 -3.29
C ARG A 170 -5.09 12.70 -2.77
N VAL A 171 -5.30 11.59 -2.05
CA VAL A 171 -4.21 10.71 -1.55
C VAL A 171 -3.36 10.22 -2.72
N LEU A 172 -3.98 9.71 -3.77
CA LEU A 172 -3.28 9.19 -4.94
C LEU A 172 -2.50 10.29 -5.68
N LYS A 173 -3.16 11.44 -5.92
CA LYS A 173 -2.59 12.59 -6.61
C LYS A 173 -1.40 13.18 -5.87
N VAL A 174 -1.53 13.40 -4.55
CA VAL A 174 -0.44 13.93 -3.73
C VAL A 174 0.72 12.95 -3.71
N GLY A 175 0.46 11.65 -3.54
CA GLY A 175 1.51 10.64 -3.60
C GLY A 175 2.27 10.67 -4.93
N GLN A 176 1.57 10.67 -6.06
CA GLN A 176 2.18 10.74 -7.40
C GLN A 176 3.04 12.01 -7.57
N ASN A 177 2.53 13.18 -7.16
CA ASN A 177 3.26 14.45 -7.25
C ASN A 177 4.57 14.46 -6.45
N TYR A 178 4.64 13.67 -5.37
CA TYR A 178 5.82 13.53 -4.52
C TYR A 178 6.59 12.23 -4.76
N HIS A 179 6.33 11.60 -5.92
CA HIS A 179 7.02 10.39 -6.39
C HIS A 179 6.85 9.17 -5.50
N TYR A 180 5.70 9.04 -4.84
CA TYR A 180 5.26 7.79 -4.25
C TYR A 180 4.34 7.07 -5.23
N ARG A 181 4.59 5.79 -5.47
CA ARG A 181 3.66 4.91 -6.18
C ARG A 181 2.83 4.15 -5.15
N HIS A 182 1.51 4.29 -5.23
CA HIS A 182 0.62 3.56 -4.34
C HIS A 182 0.50 2.11 -4.78
N ILE A 183 0.64 1.21 -3.81
CA ILE A 183 0.54 -0.24 -4.04
C ILE A 183 -0.60 -0.79 -3.20
N PHE A 184 -1.64 -1.23 -3.87
CA PHE A 184 -2.73 -2.00 -3.29
C PHE A 184 -2.47 -3.50 -3.47
N TRP A 185 -3.50 -4.33 -3.44
CA TRP A 185 -3.37 -5.77 -3.51
C TRP A 185 -4.54 -6.41 -4.26
N SER A 186 -4.35 -7.63 -4.75
CA SER A 186 -5.37 -8.43 -5.41
C SER A 186 -5.62 -9.77 -4.71
N VAL A 187 -4.81 -10.08 -3.68
CA VAL A 187 -5.00 -11.23 -2.80
C VAL A 187 -4.82 -10.77 -1.36
N ALA A 188 -5.82 -11.01 -0.52
CA ALA A 188 -5.76 -10.76 0.92
C ALA A 188 -6.79 -11.60 1.66
N PHE A 189 -6.62 -11.73 2.95
CA PHE A 189 -7.54 -12.42 3.86
C PHE A 189 -7.41 -11.81 5.26
N LYS A 190 -8.30 -12.20 6.19
CA LYS A 190 -8.27 -11.65 7.55
C LYS A 190 -7.13 -12.26 8.35
N ASP A 191 -6.01 -11.53 8.50
CA ASP A 191 -4.78 -12.01 9.14
C ASP A 191 -4.09 -10.97 10.04
N TRP A 192 -4.75 -9.87 10.36
CA TRP A 192 -4.20 -8.76 11.17
C TRP A 192 -4.50 -8.87 12.67
N ASP A 193 -5.23 -9.90 13.11
CA ASP A 193 -5.48 -10.14 14.52
C ASP A 193 -4.30 -10.85 15.16
N ARG A 194 -3.53 -10.12 15.96
CA ARG A 194 -2.37 -10.65 16.70
C ARG A 194 -2.70 -11.74 17.73
N ASN A 195 -3.96 -11.84 18.15
CA ASN A 195 -4.44 -12.86 19.06
C ASN A 195 -5.08 -14.06 18.33
N SER A 196 -5.00 -14.09 17.00
CA SER A 196 -5.58 -15.15 16.21
C SER A 196 -4.99 -16.52 16.57
N THR A 197 -5.88 -17.48 16.80
CA THR A 197 -5.54 -18.89 17.05
C THR A 197 -5.83 -19.78 15.84
N LEU A 198 -6.09 -19.18 14.67
CA LEU A 198 -6.38 -19.93 13.46
C LEU A 198 -5.15 -20.77 13.05
N PRO A 199 -5.38 -21.98 12.49
CA PRO A 199 -4.31 -22.86 12.07
C PRO A 199 -3.63 -22.35 10.78
N ALA A 200 -2.41 -22.81 10.51
CA ALA A 200 -1.68 -22.52 9.27
C ALA A 200 -2.48 -22.81 8.01
N LYS A 201 -3.31 -23.86 8.04
CA LYS A 201 -4.20 -24.23 6.92
C LYS A 201 -5.13 -23.09 6.50
N TYR A 202 -5.56 -22.25 7.41
CA TYR A 202 -6.41 -21.08 7.09
C TYR A 202 -5.72 -20.12 6.13
N ALA A 203 -4.47 -19.74 6.43
CA ALA A 203 -3.69 -18.85 5.57
C ALA A 203 -3.31 -19.56 4.25
N TYR A 204 -2.88 -20.82 4.33
CA TYR A 204 -2.54 -21.62 3.15
C TYR A 204 -3.71 -21.72 2.16
N ASP A 205 -4.90 -22.09 2.64
CA ASP A 205 -6.09 -22.18 1.80
C ASP A 205 -6.48 -20.84 1.19
N ALA A 206 -6.44 -19.76 2.00
CA ALA A 206 -6.77 -18.42 1.53
C ALA A 206 -5.83 -17.94 0.42
N LEU A 207 -4.52 -18.17 0.58
CA LEU A 207 -3.51 -17.81 -0.41
C LEU A 207 -3.64 -18.63 -1.70
N THR A 208 -3.77 -19.95 -1.58
CA THR A 208 -3.81 -20.84 -2.75
C THR A 208 -5.11 -20.72 -3.55
N THR A 209 -6.25 -20.52 -2.87
CA THR A 209 -7.55 -20.40 -3.54
C THR A 209 -7.70 -19.11 -4.33
N GLN A 210 -7.06 -18.02 -3.89
CA GLN A 210 -7.14 -16.71 -4.53
C GLN A 210 -5.98 -16.47 -5.52
N LEU A 211 -5.03 -17.39 -5.63
CA LEU A 211 -3.83 -17.20 -6.43
C LEU A 211 -4.16 -17.06 -7.92
N HIS A 212 -3.56 -16.05 -8.55
CA HIS A 212 -3.69 -15.77 -9.98
C HIS A 212 -2.39 -15.16 -10.53
N PRO A 213 -2.14 -15.19 -11.86
CA PRO A 213 -1.01 -14.52 -12.48
C PRO A 213 -0.99 -13.02 -12.15
N GLY A 214 0.18 -12.48 -11.84
CA GLY A 214 0.35 -11.07 -11.49
C GLY A 214 -0.19 -10.71 -10.09
N ALA A 215 -0.41 -11.67 -9.18
CA ALA A 215 -0.95 -11.39 -7.86
C ALA A 215 -0.02 -10.50 -7.03
N ILE A 216 -0.52 -9.37 -6.53
CA ILE A 216 0.07 -8.64 -5.41
C ILE A 216 -0.62 -9.13 -4.14
N ILE A 217 0.11 -9.80 -3.29
CA ILE A 217 -0.43 -10.44 -2.08
C ILE A 217 -0.17 -9.54 -0.88
N LEU A 218 -1.22 -9.21 -0.13
CA LEU A 218 -1.13 -8.59 1.18
C LEU A 218 -1.20 -9.66 2.27
N MET A 219 -0.19 -9.65 3.16
CA MET A 219 -0.16 -10.39 4.41
C MET A 219 0.26 -9.48 5.56
N HIS A 220 0.06 -9.92 6.81
CA HIS A 220 0.58 -9.28 8.01
C HIS A 220 1.54 -10.22 8.74
N THR A 221 2.60 -9.66 9.34
CA THR A 221 3.57 -10.50 10.08
C THR A 221 3.14 -10.81 11.51
N VAL A 222 2.05 -10.21 12.00
CA VAL A 222 1.56 -10.39 13.38
C VAL A 222 0.88 -11.72 13.65
N ALA A 223 0.48 -12.46 12.62
CA ALA A 223 -0.28 -13.69 12.76
C ALA A 223 0.61 -14.93 12.62
N ARG A 224 0.57 -15.81 13.64
CA ARG A 224 1.33 -17.05 13.64
C ARG A 224 1.03 -17.94 12.43
N HIS A 225 -0.25 -18.06 12.07
CA HIS A 225 -0.66 -18.91 10.95
C HIS A 225 -0.05 -18.45 9.62
N ASN A 226 0.30 -17.17 9.44
CA ASN A 226 0.99 -16.68 8.26
C ASN A 226 2.43 -17.19 8.19
N ALA A 227 3.17 -17.06 9.30
CA ALA A 227 4.53 -17.54 9.39
C ALA A 227 4.63 -19.07 9.18
N GLU A 228 3.68 -19.82 9.74
CA GLU A 228 3.62 -21.28 9.61
C GLU A 228 3.19 -21.75 8.20
N ALA A 229 2.31 -20.99 7.50
CA ALA A 229 1.82 -21.34 6.18
C ALA A 229 2.77 -20.94 5.04
N LEU A 230 3.55 -19.89 5.23
CA LEU A 230 4.35 -19.27 4.17
C LEU A 230 5.30 -20.25 3.45
N PRO A 231 6.06 -21.15 4.15
CA PRO A 231 6.94 -22.08 3.47
C PRO A 231 6.19 -23.00 2.51
N GLN A 232 5.06 -23.55 2.96
CA GLN A 232 4.26 -24.48 2.15
C GLN A 232 3.59 -23.74 0.99
N PHE A 233 3.11 -22.51 1.19
CA PHE A 233 2.53 -21.69 0.14
C PHE A 233 3.55 -21.39 -0.96
N ILE A 234 4.77 -20.97 -0.62
CA ILE A 234 5.82 -20.69 -1.60
C ILE A 234 6.14 -21.94 -2.44
N GLN A 235 6.30 -23.08 -1.78
CA GLN A 235 6.57 -24.35 -2.48
C GLN A 235 5.43 -24.77 -3.42
N GLU A 236 4.18 -24.63 -2.98
CA GLU A 236 3.01 -24.94 -3.82
C GLU A 236 2.90 -23.96 -5.00
N ALA A 237 3.11 -22.67 -4.80
CA ALA A 237 3.13 -21.69 -5.88
C ALA A 237 4.21 -22.00 -6.93
N LYS A 238 5.44 -22.30 -6.49
CA LYS A 238 6.53 -22.72 -7.37
C LYS A 238 6.18 -24.01 -8.16
N LYS A 239 5.56 -24.99 -7.51
CA LYS A 239 5.09 -26.24 -8.15
C LYS A 239 4.02 -25.96 -9.21
N GLN A 240 3.17 -24.95 -9.02
CA GLN A 240 2.19 -24.52 -10.01
C GLN A 240 2.81 -23.65 -11.14
N GLY A 241 4.12 -23.44 -11.12
CA GLY A 241 4.87 -22.70 -12.14
C GLY A 241 4.89 -21.19 -11.90
N TYR A 242 4.54 -20.72 -10.70
CA TYR A 242 4.73 -19.33 -10.33
C TYR A 242 6.17 -19.02 -9.93
N THR A 243 6.61 -17.80 -10.23
CA THR A 243 7.84 -17.20 -9.74
C THR A 243 7.51 -16.02 -8.82
N PHE A 244 8.47 -15.61 -8.01
CA PHE A 244 8.32 -14.43 -7.15
C PHE A 244 9.25 -13.34 -7.65
N ALA A 245 8.75 -12.10 -7.66
CA ALA A 245 9.51 -10.93 -8.08
C ALA A 245 9.28 -9.75 -7.12
N SER A 246 10.14 -8.75 -7.19
CA SER A 246 10.04 -7.53 -6.40
C SER A 246 9.04 -6.54 -7.02
N LEU A 247 8.61 -5.54 -6.24
CA LEU A 247 7.83 -4.43 -6.79
C LEU A 247 8.65 -3.58 -7.76
N ASP A 248 9.99 -3.54 -7.63
CA ASP A 248 10.86 -2.86 -8.60
C ASP A 248 10.79 -3.56 -9.96
N ASP A 249 10.78 -4.90 -10.00
CA ASP A 249 10.60 -5.66 -11.23
C ASP A 249 9.22 -5.41 -11.86
N LEU A 250 8.16 -5.31 -11.03
CA LEU A 250 6.82 -4.99 -11.50
C LEU A 250 6.77 -3.61 -12.16
N VAL A 251 7.30 -2.60 -11.49
CA VAL A 251 7.30 -1.22 -11.98
C VAL A 251 8.12 -1.10 -13.27
N LEU A 252 9.28 -1.73 -13.32
CA LEU A 252 10.11 -1.75 -14.52
C LEU A 252 9.37 -2.37 -15.72
N GLN A 253 8.57 -3.41 -15.51
CA GLN A 253 7.75 -4.00 -16.58
C GLN A 253 6.73 -3.00 -17.11
N TYR A 254 5.99 -2.30 -16.24
CA TYR A 254 5.03 -1.27 -16.66
C TYR A 254 5.69 -0.13 -17.44
N GLU A 255 6.83 0.37 -16.97
CA GLU A 255 7.54 1.47 -17.64
C GLU A 255 8.11 1.08 -19.01
N LEU A 256 8.46 -0.18 -19.22
CA LEU A 256 8.91 -0.68 -20.50
C LEU A 256 7.76 -0.90 -21.50
N GLU A 257 6.58 -1.28 -21.03
CA GLU A 257 5.39 -1.46 -21.87
C GLU A 257 4.83 -0.11 -22.38
N ASP A 258 4.96 0.96 -21.58
CA ASP A 258 4.56 2.32 -21.98
C ASP A 258 5.48 2.95 -23.04
N VAL A 259 6.66 2.39 -23.29
CA VAL A 259 7.68 2.92 -24.23
C VAL A 259 7.66 2.19 -25.58
N LEU A 260 7.04 1.02 -25.68
CA LEU A 260 6.97 0.19 -26.88
C LEU A 260 5.64 0.36 -27.62
#